data_de42529a595b3800a63d042e82d2ab34
#
_entry.id   de42529a595b3800a63d042e82d2ab34
#
_cell.length_a   1.000
_cell.length_b   1.000
_cell.length_c   1.000
_cell.angle_alpha   90.00
_cell.angle_beta   90.00
_cell.angle_gamma   90.00
#
_symmetry.space_group_name_H-M   'P 1'
#
loop_
_entity.id
_entity.type
_entity.pdbx_description
1 polymer ?
#
loop_
_entity_poly.entity_id
_entity_poly.type
_entity_poly.pdbx_seq_one_letter_code
_entity_poly.pdbx_strand_id
1 'polypeptide(L)'
;TPKPSSAASDVYKRQDKFSIMINEWRHLKDFYDQAESQGRALPIAVVIGADPVIYVGAGLRYDGDETEIAGAIRKSPIEVVKCITSDIYVPATAEFVIEGEILPDYREKEGPLGEFTGHYSEPWNSPMVQVKAITHRNGAIYQTINGASFEHINLGNVLPREPLLKTHTQYVSKGVTNVHIPPYGSGFLAIVQMKKKNPGEPKNVALAAMTAYVNIKNVIVVDEDVDIYDPADVMWAVSNRVIPERDIFYIHNAQGHELDPCSDERGVQTKMGIDATLNEESRCLERVRYPKVDLKDYQ
;
A
#
# COMPACT_ATOMS: atom_id res chain seq x y z
N THR A 1 7.37 22.62 -17.84
CA THR A 1 8.39 21.56 -17.86
C THR A 1 8.20 20.72 -16.61
N PRO A 2 8.04 19.38 -16.70
CA PRO A 2 7.96 18.55 -15.51
C PRO A 2 9.25 18.76 -14.70
N LYS A 3 9.10 19.02 -13.38
CA LYS A 3 10.23 19.03 -12.46
C LYS A 3 10.81 17.61 -12.43
N PRO A 4 12.12 17.41 -12.65
CA PRO A 4 12.71 16.10 -12.45
C PRO A 4 12.47 15.66 -11.01
N SER A 5 12.18 14.36 -10.77
CA SER A 5 12.13 13.83 -9.43
C SER A 5 13.46 14.14 -8.73
N SER A 6 13.44 14.59 -7.48
CA SER A 6 14.64 15.00 -6.75
C SER A 6 15.69 13.89 -6.65
N ALA A 7 15.25 12.61 -6.61
CA ALA A 7 16.15 11.47 -6.67
C ALA A 7 17.07 11.50 -7.90
N ALA A 8 16.58 11.99 -9.06
CA ALA A 8 17.43 12.12 -10.24
C ALA A 8 18.36 13.34 -10.18
N SER A 9 18.03 14.39 -9.42
CA SER A 9 18.86 15.60 -9.30
C SER A 9 20.01 15.44 -8.30
N ASP A 10 19.86 14.61 -7.28
CA ASP A 10 20.89 14.39 -6.27
C ASP A 10 21.96 13.39 -6.70
N VAL A 11 21.62 12.44 -7.57
CA VAL A 11 22.61 11.55 -8.22
C VAL A 11 23.68 12.34 -9.00
N TYR A 12 23.33 13.51 -9.54
CA TYR A 12 24.31 14.37 -10.22
C TYR A 12 25.23 15.15 -9.29
N LYS A 13 24.87 15.30 -8.02
CA LYS A 13 25.65 16.11 -7.06
C LYS A 13 26.59 15.29 -6.19
N ARG A 14 26.30 13.99 -5.97
CA ARG A 14 27.09 13.12 -5.09
C ARG A 14 27.10 11.70 -5.64
N GLN A 15 28.27 11.22 -5.95
CA GLN A 15 28.46 9.88 -6.53
C GLN A 15 28.58 8.76 -5.48
N ASP A 16 28.61 9.11 -4.19
CA ASP A 16 28.91 8.20 -3.09
C ASP A 16 27.86 8.23 -1.96
N LYS A 17 26.80 9.04 -2.10
CA LYS A 17 25.77 9.20 -1.07
C LYS A 17 24.37 9.31 -1.69
N PHE A 18 23.38 8.89 -0.95
CA PHE A 18 21.96 9.15 -1.24
C PHE A 18 21.18 9.32 0.07
N SER A 19 20.03 9.98 0.00
CA SER A 19 19.09 10.08 1.12
C SER A 19 18.15 8.89 1.17
N ILE A 20 17.68 8.55 2.37
CA ILE A 20 16.70 7.49 2.58
C ILE A 20 15.58 7.97 3.49
N MET A 21 14.35 7.89 3.01
CA MET A 21 13.18 8.11 3.84
C MET A 21 12.94 6.90 4.72
N ILE A 22 12.91 7.09 6.04
CA ILE A 22 12.61 6.04 7.01
C ILE A 22 11.23 6.33 7.62
N ASN A 23 10.27 5.47 7.32
CA ASN A 23 8.91 5.61 7.84
C ASN A 23 8.85 5.18 9.31
N GLU A 24 8.21 6.01 10.16
CA GLU A 24 8.09 5.85 11.62
C GLU A 24 7.50 4.49 12.06
N TRP A 25 6.75 3.82 11.20
CA TRP A 25 6.04 2.59 11.53
C TRP A 25 6.67 1.32 10.93
N ARG A 26 7.94 1.39 10.52
CA ARG A 26 8.68 0.28 9.92
C ARG A 26 9.85 -0.16 10.78
N HIS A 27 10.21 -1.44 10.73
CA HIS A 27 11.32 -2.03 11.47
C HIS A 27 12.65 -1.29 11.25
N LEU A 28 12.87 -0.77 10.06
CA LEU A 28 14.08 0.00 9.76
C LEU A 28 14.23 1.22 10.69
N LYS A 29 13.12 1.84 11.12
CA LYS A 29 13.15 2.97 12.06
C LYS A 29 13.69 2.55 13.42
N ASP A 30 13.22 1.40 13.93
CA ASP A 30 13.67 0.89 15.23
C ASP A 30 15.17 0.58 15.22
N PHE A 31 15.66 -0.06 14.15
CA PHE A 31 17.09 -0.33 13.98
C PHE A 31 17.91 0.94 13.85
N TYR A 32 17.40 1.92 13.08
CA TYR A 32 18.08 3.20 12.90
C TYR A 32 18.18 3.99 14.20
N ASP A 33 17.08 4.13 14.95
CA ASP A 33 17.05 4.85 16.23
C ASP A 33 17.99 4.20 17.26
N GLN A 34 18.02 2.88 17.31
CA GLN A 34 18.95 2.16 18.18
C GLN A 34 20.41 2.42 17.80
N ALA A 35 20.74 2.40 16.51
CA ALA A 35 22.10 2.66 16.05
C ALA A 35 22.50 4.13 16.30
N GLU A 36 21.62 5.07 15.94
CA GLU A 36 21.85 6.51 16.10
C GLU A 36 22.01 6.91 17.56
N SER A 37 21.19 6.36 18.48
CA SER A 37 21.32 6.61 19.93
C SER A 37 22.68 6.18 20.50
N GLN A 38 23.38 5.29 19.81
CA GLN A 38 24.72 4.82 20.17
C GLN A 38 25.82 5.50 19.36
N GLY A 39 25.49 6.52 18.53
CA GLY A 39 26.42 7.20 17.64
C GLY A 39 27.01 6.29 16.56
N ARG A 40 26.33 5.20 16.21
CA ARG A 40 26.82 4.21 15.23
C ARG A 40 26.09 4.33 13.91
N ALA A 41 26.80 4.15 12.81
CA ALA A 41 26.19 3.98 11.50
C ALA A 41 25.46 2.62 11.43
N LEU A 42 24.32 2.61 10.74
CA LEU A 42 23.54 1.38 10.51
C LEU A 42 23.88 0.82 9.12
N PRO A 43 24.47 -0.39 9.02
CA PRO A 43 24.68 -1.04 7.73
C PRO A 43 23.34 -1.33 7.04
N ILE A 44 23.27 -1.06 5.74
CA ILE A 44 22.10 -1.38 4.91
C ILE A 44 22.51 -1.95 3.55
N ALA A 45 21.58 -2.67 2.93
CA ALA A 45 21.68 -3.09 1.55
C ALA A 45 20.38 -2.75 0.80
N VAL A 46 20.48 -1.98 -0.28
CA VAL A 46 19.33 -1.64 -1.14
C VAL A 46 19.35 -2.54 -2.36
N VAL A 47 18.31 -3.34 -2.50
CA VAL A 47 18.13 -4.27 -3.63
C VAL A 47 17.29 -3.61 -4.72
N ILE A 48 17.82 -3.56 -5.93
CA ILE A 48 17.13 -3.06 -7.12
C ILE A 48 17.03 -4.20 -8.14
N GLY A 49 15.81 -4.50 -8.57
CA GLY A 49 15.52 -5.62 -9.45
C GLY A 49 15.60 -6.96 -8.70
N ALA A 50 14.44 -7.50 -8.35
CA ALA A 50 14.29 -8.78 -7.69
C ALA A 50 13.01 -9.48 -8.16
N ASP A 51 12.83 -10.73 -7.75
CA ASP A 51 11.57 -11.45 -7.99
C ASP A 51 10.38 -10.65 -7.40
N PRO A 52 9.29 -10.45 -8.13
CA PRO A 52 8.13 -9.68 -7.68
C PRO A 52 7.57 -10.11 -6.31
N VAL A 53 7.69 -11.38 -5.92
CA VAL A 53 7.23 -11.87 -4.61
C VAL A 53 8.00 -11.22 -3.44
N ILE A 54 9.24 -10.78 -3.67
CA ILE A 54 10.05 -10.09 -2.68
C ILE A 54 9.49 -8.71 -2.39
N TYR A 55 9.03 -7.98 -3.43
CA TYR A 55 8.39 -6.68 -3.26
C TYR A 55 7.06 -6.80 -2.52
N VAL A 56 6.27 -7.85 -2.82
CA VAL A 56 5.02 -8.12 -2.09
C VAL A 56 5.32 -8.44 -0.62
N GLY A 57 6.31 -9.28 -0.34
CA GLY A 57 6.76 -9.60 1.03
C GLY A 57 7.19 -8.34 1.78
N ALA A 58 8.06 -7.52 1.18
CA ALA A 58 8.54 -6.26 1.75
C ALA A 58 7.43 -5.22 1.99
N GLY A 59 6.33 -5.28 1.22
CA GLY A 59 5.15 -4.44 1.40
C GLY A 59 4.29 -4.81 2.60
N LEU A 60 4.36 -6.06 3.07
CA LEU A 60 3.61 -6.54 4.23
C LEU A 60 4.22 -6.03 5.53
N ARG A 61 3.40 -5.88 6.57
CA ARG A 61 3.86 -5.72 7.95
C ARG A 61 3.83 -7.09 8.61
N TYR A 62 4.99 -7.61 8.92
CA TYR A 62 5.17 -8.94 9.50
C TYR A 62 6.27 -8.89 10.56
N ASP A 63 6.06 -9.53 11.70
CA ASP A 63 7.01 -9.50 12.81
C ASP A 63 8.16 -10.56 12.67
N GLY A 64 8.31 -11.13 11.48
CA GLY A 64 9.35 -12.10 11.12
C GLY A 64 10.17 -11.63 9.92
N ASP A 65 10.84 -12.56 9.26
CA ASP A 65 11.61 -12.30 8.05
C ASP A 65 10.68 -12.26 6.83
N GLU A 66 10.61 -11.14 6.13
CA GLU A 66 9.79 -10.94 4.94
C GLU A 66 10.16 -11.90 3.80
N THR A 67 11.38 -12.46 3.80
CA THR A 67 11.79 -13.50 2.84
C THR A 67 11.03 -14.81 3.02
N GLU A 68 10.54 -15.11 4.24
CA GLU A 68 9.68 -16.26 4.50
C GLU A 68 8.34 -16.11 3.79
N ILE A 69 7.76 -14.90 3.82
CA ILE A 69 6.51 -14.60 3.10
C ILE A 69 6.72 -14.72 1.59
N ALA A 70 7.80 -14.14 1.09
CA ALA A 70 8.15 -14.26 -0.33
C ALA A 70 8.32 -15.73 -0.75
N GLY A 71 8.99 -16.53 0.09
CA GLY A 71 9.15 -17.98 -0.11
C GLY A 71 7.82 -18.73 -0.10
N ALA A 72 6.91 -18.37 0.82
CA ALA A 72 5.58 -18.98 0.90
C ALA A 72 4.72 -18.67 -0.34
N ILE A 73 4.74 -17.43 -0.84
CA ILE A 73 4.05 -17.03 -2.08
C ILE A 73 4.63 -17.79 -3.28
N ARG A 74 5.95 -17.85 -3.37
CA ARG A 74 6.67 -18.55 -4.44
C ARG A 74 6.55 -20.07 -4.35
N LYS A 75 6.21 -20.62 -3.18
CA LYS A 75 6.22 -22.05 -2.83
C LYS A 75 7.60 -22.69 -2.97
N SER A 76 8.63 -21.92 -2.77
CA SER A 76 10.04 -22.38 -2.74
C SER A 76 10.89 -21.38 -1.96
N PRO A 77 12.00 -21.83 -1.32
CA PRO A 77 12.90 -20.96 -0.59
C PRO A 77 13.44 -19.82 -1.46
N ILE A 78 13.66 -18.66 -0.84
CA ILE A 78 14.40 -17.56 -1.45
C ILE A 78 15.89 -17.80 -1.18
N GLU A 79 16.66 -17.97 -2.23
CA GLU A 79 18.11 -18.07 -2.11
C GLU A 79 18.68 -16.69 -1.79
N VAL A 80 19.59 -16.65 -0.81
CA VAL A 80 20.24 -15.42 -0.36
C VAL A 80 21.75 -15.53 -0.44
N VAL A 81 22.42 -14.41 -0.62
CA VAL A 81 23.88 -14.29 -0.63
C VAL A 81 24.30 -13.17 0.32
N LYS A 82 25.44 -13.37 0.99
CA LYS A 82 25.99 -12.38 1.91
C LYS A 82 26.56 -11.18 1.13
N CYS A 83 26.29 -9.97 1.63
CA CYS A 83 26.92 -8.75 1.17
C CYS A 83 28.44 -8.78 1.31
N ILE A 84 29.16 -8.01 0.49
CA ILE A 84 30.63 -7.97 0.51
C ILE A 84 31.18 -7.01 1.58
N THR A 85 30.37 -6.03 2.01
CA THR A 85 30.80 -4.99 2.98
C THR A 85 30.17 -5.13 4.36
N SER A 86 29.20 -6.04 4.53
CA SER A 86 28.47 -6.24 5.78
C SER A 86 28.01 -7.68 5.96
N ASP A 87 27.44 -7.99 7.14
CA ASP A 87 26.86 -9.30 7.46
C ASP A 87 25.39 -9.44 7.02
N ILE A 88 24.90 -8.52 6.18
CA ILE A 88 23.54 -8.54 5.63
C ILE A 88 23.46 -9.57 4.50
N TYR A 89 22.33 -10.28 4.43
CA TYR A 89 22.02 -11.19 3.35
C TYR A 89 20.96 -10.56 2.43
N VAL A 90 21.15 -10.72 1.12
CA VAL A 90 20.26 -10.19 0.07
C VAL A 90 19.86 -11.33 -0.88
N PRO A 91 18.73 -11.18 -1.62
CA PRO A 91 18.35 -12.18 -2.61
C PRO A 91 19.46 -12.42 -3.64
N ALA A 92 19.84 -13.69 -3.81
CA ALA A 92 20.93 -14.09 -4.71
C ALA A 92 20.66 -13.75 -6.19
N THR A 93 19.39 -13.54 -6.55
CA THR A 93 18.93 -13.18 -7.90
C THR A 93 18.76 -11.68 -8.11
N ALA A 94 19.15 -10.84 -7.15
CA ALA A 94 19.08 -9.38 -7.28
C ALA A 94 19.85 -8.89 -8.54
N GLU A 95 19.28 -7.93 -9.22
CA GLU A 95 19.92 -7.32 -10.40
C GLU A 95 21.07 -6.38 -9.97
N PHE A 96 20.79 -5.50 -8.97
CA PHE A 96 21.79 -4.64 -8.34
C PHE A 96 21.61 -4.67 -6.82
N VAL A 97 22.71 -4.52 -6.10
CA VAL A 97 22.73 -4.30 -4.66
C VAL A 97 23.62 -3.10 -4.36
N ILE A 98 23.06 -2.09 -3.70
CA ILE A 98 23.81 -0.95 -3.18
C ILE A 98 24.03 -1.21 -1.70
N GLU A 99 25.29 -1.44 -1.30
CA GLU A 99 25.69 -1.64 0.09
C GLU A 99 26.19 -0.34 0.67
N GLY A 100 25.75 0.01 1.87
CA GLY A 100 26.13 1.26 2.50
C GLY A 100 25.85 1.29 3.99
N GLU A 101 25.96 2.48 4.55
CA GLU A 101 25.68 2.75 5.96
C GLU A 101 24.87 4.02 6.09
N ILE A 102 23.75 3.97 6.84
CA ILE A 102 23.01 5.16 7.24
C ILE A 102 23.84 5.85 8.34
N LEU A 103 24.20 7.10 8.09
CA LEU A 103 25.05 7.86 9.02
C LEU A 103 24.21 8.40 10.19
N PRO A 104 24.70 8.32 11.43
CA PRO A 104 24.03 8.95 12.57
C PRO A 104 24.11 10.47 12.46
N ASP A 105 23.09 11.15 12.95
CA ASP A 105 23.02 12.64 13.05
C ASP A 105 23.26 13.41 11.75
N TYR A 106 23.24 12.72 10.60
CA TYR A 106 23.48 13.34 9.31
C TYR A 106 22.27 13.25 8.41
N ARG A 107 21.61 14.38 8.18
CA ARG A 107 20.39 14.50 7.35
C ARG A 107 20.57 15.59 6.31
N GLU A 108 19.95 15.41 5.18
CA GLU A 108 19.86 16.41 4.11
C GLU A 108 18.43 16.53 3.61
N LYS A 109 18.14 17.66 2.99
CA LYS A 109 16.82 17.94 2.43
C LYS A 109 16.57 17.07 1.19
N GLU A 110 15.55 16.25 1.25
CA GLU A 110 15.06 15.38 0.18
C GLU A 110 13.68 15.81 -0.28
N GLY A 111 13.35 15.54 -1.54
CA GLY A 111 12.06 15.86 -2.11
C GLY A 111 12.05 17.19 -2.90
N PRO A 112 10.89 17.53 -3.47
CA PRO A 112 9.63 16.78 -3.45
C PRO A 112 9.68 15.49 -4.28
N LEU A 113 9.05 14.42 -3.79
CA LEU A 113 8.91 13.13 -4.48
C LEU A 113 7.48 12.91 -4.94
N GLY A 114 7.29 12.21 -6.06
CA GLY A 114 5.98 11.75 -6.50
C GLY A 114 5.50 10.58 -5.64
N GLU A 115 4.41 10.76 -4.90
CA GLU A 115 3.88 9.80 -3.95
C GLU A 115 2.72 8.97 -4.54
N PHE A 116 2.39 7.86 -3.86
CA PHE A 116 1.28 6.98 -4.26
C PHE A 116 -0.08 7.69 -4.33
N THR A 117 -0.21 8.82 -3.65
CA THR A 117 -1.41 9.66 -3.66
C THR A 117 -1.63 10.41 -4.98
N GLY A 118 -0.65 10.40 -5.87
CA GLY A 118 -0.67 11.19 -7.11
C GLY A 118 -0.22 12.64 -6.93
N HIS A 119 0.27 13.00 -5.75
CA HIS A 119 0.78 14.35 -5.42
C HIS A 119 2.29 14.30 -5.19
N TYR A 120 2.93 15.45 -5.22
CA TYR A 120 4.30 15.59 -4.73
C TYR A 120 4.26 15.77 -3.21
N SER A 121 5.18 15.07 -2.51
CA SER A 121 5.40 15.30 -1.09
C SER A 121 6.05 16.65 -0.83
N GLU A 122 5.89 17.16 0.41
CA GLU A 122 6.73 18.24 0.88
C GLU A 122 8.19 17.74 1.08
N PRO A 123 9.20 18.60 0.86
CA PRO A 123 10.56 18.22 1.16
C PRO A 123 10.80 18.07 2.66
N TRP A 124 11.48 17.01 3.08
CA TRP A 124 11.86 16.77 4.47
C TRP A 124 13.36 16.49 4.63
N ASN A 125 13.82 16.45 5.88
CA ASN A 125 15.20 16.12 6.20
C ASN A 125 15.35 14.62 6.38
N SER A 126 15.94 13.94 5.39
CA SER A 126 16.16 12.50 5.38
C SER A 126 17.56 12.11 5.84
N PRO A 127 17.73 11.00 6.56
CA PRO A 127 19.02 10.42 6.84
C PRO A 127 19.82 10.14 5.57
N MET A 128 21.13 10.24 5.66
CA MET A 128 22.03 10.04 4.55
C MET A 128 22.73 8.69 4.62
N VAL A 129 22.79 8.02 3.48
CA VAL A 129 23.50 6.76 3.28
C VAL A 129 24.83 7.03 2.61
N GLN A 130 25.93 6.57 3.22
CA GLN A 130 27.23 6.49 2.58
C GLN A 130 27.36 5.17 1.85
N VAL A 131 27.49 5.19 0.53
CA VAL A 131 27.68 3.98 -0.29
C VAL A 131 29.09 3.42 -0.06
N LYS A 132 29.16 2.10 0.11
CA LYS A 132 30.43 1.35 0.28
C LYS A 132 30.75 0.53 -0.96
N ALA A 133 29.75 -0.11 -1.55
CA ALA A 133 29.88 -0.92 -2.76
C ALA A 133 28.58 -0.96 -3.54
N ILE A 134 28.71 -1.17 -4.85
CA ILE A 134 27.60 -1.52 -5.73
C ILE A 134 27.98 -2.81 -6.43
N THR A 135 27.19 -3.84 -6.22
CA THR A 135 27.33 -5.13 -6.90
C THR A 135 26.16 -5.33 -7.86
N HIS A 136 26.38 -6.09 -8.91
CA HIS A 136 25.36 -6.41 -9.90
C HIS A 136 25.64 -7.76 -10.56
N ARG A 137 24.59 -8.41 -11.04
CA ARG A 137 24.74 -9.62 -11.84
C ARG A 137 25.23 -9.29 -13.25
N ASN A 138 25.77 -10.29 -13.96
CA ASN A 138 26.12 -10.13 -15.36
C ASN A 138 24.86 -9.91 -16.21
N GLY A 139 24.86 -8.85 -17.03
CA GLY A 139 23.72 -8.48 -17.85
C GLY A 139 22.51 -7.95 -17.02
N ALA A 140 22.79 -7.29 -15.92
CA ALA A 140 21.77 -6.76 -15.00
C ALA A 140 20.77 -5.83 -15.69
N ILE A 141 19.50 -5.96 -15.31
CA ILE A 141 18.39 -5.13 -15.79
C ILE A 141 18.01 -4.15 -14.67
N TYR A 142 18.08 -2.85 -14.96
CA TYR A 142 17.64 -1.83 -14.01
C TYR A 142 16.11 -1.78 -13.96
N GLN A 143 15.55 -2.15 -12.82
CA GLN A 143 14.12 -2.06 -12.56
C GLN A 143 13.80 -0.78 -11.80
N THR A 144 12.80 -0.06 -12.26
CA THR A 144 12.27 1.13 -11.57
C THR A 144 10.76 1.10 -11.55
N ILE A 145 10.16 1.73 -10.54
CA ILE A 145 8.73 1.94 -10.39
C ILE A 145 8.51 3.44 -10.30
N ASN A 146 7.70 3.98 -11.22
CA ASN A 146 7.37 5.39 -11.19
C ASN A 146 6.45 5.70 -9.99
N GLY A 147 6.77 6.75 -9.25
CA GLY A 147 5.88 7.27 -8.20
C GLY A 147 4.48 7.58 -8.78
N ALA A 148 3.43 7.34 -8.00
CA ALA A 148 2.03 7.50 -8.39
C ALA A 148 1.53 6.59 -9.53
N SER A 149 2.34 5.66 -10.04
CA SER A 149 1.89 4.69 -11.04
C SER A 149 0.96 3.63 -10.43
N PHE A 150 0.17 2.98 -11.29
CA PHE A 150 -0.64 1.83 -10.88
C PHE A 150 0.21 0.71 -10.26
N GLU A 151 1.41 0.49 -10.76
CA GLU A 151 2.35 -0.49 -10.22
C GLU A 151 2.79 -0.14 -8.80
N HIS A 152 3.11 1.14 -8.53
CA HIS A 152 3.43 1.62 -7.19
C HIS A 152 2.27 1.38 -6.22
N ILE A 153 1.06 1.76 -6.60
CA ILE A 153 -0.13 1.60 -5.77
C ILE A 153 -0.43 0.12 -5.52
N ASN A 154 -0.38 -0.70 -6.56
CA ASN A 154 -0.65 -2.14 -6.45
C ASN A 154 0.34 -2.85 -5.54
N LEU A 155 1.64 -2.61 -5.68
CA LEU A 155 2.66 -3.26 -4.86
C LEU A 155 2.67 -2.77 -3.42
N GLY A 156 2.47 -1.47 -3.19
CA GLY A 156 2.54 -0.89 -1.85
C GLY A 156 1.23 -0.95 -1.04
N ASN A 157 0.08 -0.81 -1.71
CA ASN A 157 -1.20 -0.60 -1.03
C ASN A 157 -2.29 -1.62 -1.34
N VAL A 158 -2.25 -2.34 -2.46
CA VAL A 158 -3.32 -3.28 -2.83
C VAL A 158 -2.94 -4.71 -2.47
N LEU A 159 -1.98 -5.28 -3.17
CA LEU A 159 -1.63 -6.70 -3.03
C LEU A 159 -1.28 -7.13 -1.60
N PRO A 160 -0.48 -6.37 -0.83
CA PRO A 160 -0.17 -6.74 0.54
C PRO A 160 -1.30 -6.44 1.53
N ARG A 161 -2.32 -5.65 1.18
CA ARG A 161 -3.36 -5.17 2.11
C ARG A 161 -4.69 -5.87 1.97
N GLU A 162 -5.12 -6.24 0.76
CA GLU A 162 -6.41 -6.91 0.57
C GLU A 162 -6.57 -8.20 1.38
N PRO A 163 -5.57 -9.11 1.48
CA PRO A 163 -5.70 -10.30 2.31
C PRO A 163 -5.90 -9.99 3.79
N LEU A 164 -5.18 -8.99 4.31
CA LEU A 164 -5.32 -8.53 5.70
C LEU A 164 -6.69 -7.91 5.94
N LEU A 165 -7.13 -7.03 5.03
CA LEU A 165 -8.44 -6.40 5.07
C LEU A 165 -9.56 -7.46 5.09
N LYS A 166 -9.49 -8.45 4.21
CA LYS A 166 -10.45 -9.55 4.15
C LYS A 166 -10.50 -10.34 5.45
N THR A 167 -9.35 -10.73 5.95
CA THR A 167 -9.24 -11.47 7.22
C THR A 167 -9.84 -10.67 8.36
N HIS A 168 -9.47 -9.40 8.49
CA HIS A 168 -9.91 -8.53 9.57
C HIS A 168 -11.43 -8.29 9.53
N THR A 169 -11.99 -7.98 8.37
CA THR A 169 -13.43 -7.79 8.22
C THR A 169 -14.22 -9.08 8.45
N GLN A 170 -13.68 -10.24 8.10
CA GLN A 170 -14.29 -11.54 8.36
C GLN A 170 -14.28 -11.97 9.84
N TYR A 171 -13.45 -11.37 10.69
CA TYR A 171 -13.56 -11.54 12.14
C TYR A 171 -14.83 -10.89 12.68
N VAL A 172 -15.26 -9.77 12.10
CA VAL A 172 -16.46 -9.04 12.50
C VAL A 172 -17.72 -9.65 11.90
N SER A 173 -17.68 -10.01 10.62
CA SER A 173 -18.82 -10.72 9.97
C SER A 173 -18.33 -11.79 9.02
N LYS A 174 -18.78 -13.03 9.25
CA LYS A 174 -18.56 -14.14 8.32
C LYS A 174 -19.31 -13.98 7.00
N GLY A 175 -20.21 -13.02 6.92
CA GLY A 175 -20.90 -12.65 5.68
C GLY A 175 -20.03 -11.94 4.66
N VAL A 176 -18.84 -11.43 5.03
CA VAL A 176 -17.91 -10.81 4.07
C VAL A 176 -17.40 -11.87 3.09
N THR A 177 -17.71 -11.68 1.81
CA THR A 177 -17.35 -12.60 0.73
C THR A 177 -16.09 -12.15 0.01
N ASN A 178 -15.94 -10.84 -0.23
CA ASN A 178 -14.76 -10.31 -0.89
C ASN A 178 -14.46 -8.86 -0.48
N VAL A 179 -13.24 -8.41 -0.78
CA VAL A 179 -12.79 -7.03 -0.55
C VAL A 179 -11.99 -6.56 -1.75
N HIS A 180 -11.96 -5.26 -1.98
CA HIS A 180 -11.13 -4.63 -3.00
C HIS A 180 -10.62 -3.27 -2.54
N ILE A 181 -9.33 -3.01 -2.72
CA ILE A 181 -8.70 -1.69 -2.56
C ILE A 181 -8.37 -1.18 -3.96
N PRO A 182 -9.26 -0.44 -4.60
CA PRO A 182 -9.07 -0.07 -5.99
C PRO A 182 -7.88 0.87 -6.16
N PRO A 183 -6.98 0.62 -7.13
CA PRO A 183 -5.82 1.48 -7.37
C PRO A 183 -6.19 2.95 -7.67
N TYR A 184 -7.35 3.20 -8.29
CA TYR A 184 -7.84 4.55 -8.54
C TYR A 184 -8.26 5.31 -7.27
N GLY A 185 -8.37 4.62 -6.13
CA GLY A 185 -8.59 5.21 -4.81
C GLY A 185 -7.30 5.46 -4.04
N SER A 186 -6.14 5.28 -4.66
CA SER A 186 -4.80 5.54 -4.09
C SER A 186 -4.57 4.88 -2.73
N GLY A 187 -5.21 3.71 -2.47
CA GLY A 187 -5.12 3.02 -1.19
C GLY A 187 -5.98 3.61 -0.06
N PHE A 188 -6.75 4.68 -0.32
CA PHE A 188 -7.64 5.31 0.67
C PHE A 188 -9.09 4.81 0.61
N LEU A 189 -9.47 4.11 -0.45
CA LEU A 189 -10.78 3.54 -0.65
C LEU A 189 -10.72 2.02 -0.47
N ALA A 190 -11.67 1.46 0.27
CA ALA A 190 -11.94 0.03 0.31
C ALA A 190 -13.39 -0.24 -0.07
N ILE A 191 -13.62 -1.28 -0.84
CA ILE A 191 -14.94 -1.79 -1.19
C ILE A 191 -15.06 -3.18 -0.59
N VAL A 192 -16.12 -3.41 0.18
CA VAL A 192 -16.36 -4.69 0.86
C VAL A 192 -17.68 -5.27 0.37
N GLN A 193 -17.61 -6.48 -0.17
CA GLN A 193 -18.78 -7.24 -0.60
C GLN A 193 -19.20 -8.20 0.49
N MET A 194 -20.49 -8.23 0.80
CA MET A 194 -20.98 -9.12 1.84
C MET A 194 -22.40 -9.62 1.61
N LYS A 195 -22.73 -10.73 2.26
CA LYS A 195 -24.08 -11.19 2.50
C LYS A 195 -24.46 -10.92 3.94
N LYS A 196 -25.17 -9.84 4.18
CA LYS A 196 -25.58 -9.44 5.53
C LYS A 196 -26.69 -10.35 6.07
N LYS A 197 -26.70 -10.54 7.39
CA LYS A 197 -27.78 -11.21 8.13
C LYS A 197 -28.55 -10.25 9.03
N ASN A 198 -27.92 -9.11 9.34
CA ASN A 198 -28.46 -8.07 10.20
C ASN A 198 -28.23 -6.70 9.55
N PRO A 199 -29.21 -5.78 9.58
CA PRO A 199 -29.05 -4.44 8.97
C PRO A 199 -27.88 -3.61 9.52
N GLY A 200 -27.41 -3.90 10.74
CA GLY A 200 -26.25 -3.20 11.34
C GLY A 200 -24.88 -3.78 10.97
N GLU A 201 -24.80 -4.96 10.36
CA GLU A 201 -23.53 -5.59 10.00
C GLU A 201 -22.69 -4.75 9.02
N PRO A 202 -23.23 -4.11 7.98
CA PRO A 202 -22.45 -3.32 7.03
C PRO A 202 -21.66 -2.19 7.72
N LYS A 203 -22.27 -1.52 8.70
CA LYS A 203 -21.61 -0.46 9.48
C LYS A 203 -20.45 -1.03 10.32
N ASN A 204 -20.64 -2.17 10.98
CA ASN A 204 -19.57 -2.82 11.76
C ASN A 204 -18.42 -3.28 10.85
N VAL A 205 -18.72 -3.79 9.67
CA VAL A 205 -17.74 -4.22 8.67
C VAL A 205 -16.96 -3.01 8.15
N ALA A 206 -17.62 -1.89 7.88
CA ALA A 206 -16.95 -0.65 7.46
C ALA A 206 -15.99 -0.12 8.55
N LEU A 207 -16.42 -0.13 9.83
CA LEU A 207 -15.56 0.24 10.97
C LEU A 207 -14.33 -0.68 11.08
N ALA A 208 -14.53 -1.99 10.92
CA ALA A 208 -13.44 -2.96 10.90
C ALA A 208 -12.46 -2.69 9.75
N ALA A 209 -12.97 -2.40 8.55
CA ALA A 209 -12.13 -2.06 7.41
C ALA A 209 -11.26 -0.83 7.66
N MET A 210 -11.80 0.22 8.29
CA MET A 210 -11.08 1.45 8.63
C MET A 210 -9.96 1.25 9.66
N THR A 211 -10.03 0.19 10.47
CA THR A 211 -9.01 -0.15 11.47
C THR A 211 -8.04 -1.23 11.01
N ALA A 212 -8.38 -1.99 9.99
CA ALA A 212 -7.51 -3.02 9.42
C ALA A 212 -6.24 -2.43 8.79
N TYR A 213 -6.38 -1.27 8.19
CA TYR A 213 -5.28 -0.55 7.58
C TYR A 213 -5.51 0.97 7.70
N VAL A 214 -4.57 1.66 8.33
CA VAL A 214 -4.71 3.08 8.71
C VAL A 214 -5.02 4.01 7.56
N ASN A 215 -4.51 3.71 6.35
CA ASN A 215 -4.75 4.53 5.16
C ASN A 215 -6.22 4.51 4.71
N ILE A 216 -6.96 3.42 4.99
CA ILE A 216 -8.36 3.35 4.55
C ILE A 216 -9.16 4.46 5.21
N LYS A 217 -9.67 5.36 4.37
CA LYS A 217 -10.39 6.57 4.72
C LYS A 217 -11.87 6.45 4.35
N ASN A 218 -12.14 5.88 3.18
CA ASN A 218 -13.48 5.69 2.65
C ASN A 218 -13.77 4.19 2.51
N VAL A 219 -14.92 3.74 2.98
CA VAL A 219 -15.35 2.35 2.85
C VAL A 219 -16.75 2.32 2.27
N ILE A 220 -16.93 1.55 1.19
CA ILE A 220 -18.23 1.25 0.61
C ILE A 220 -18.52 -0.22 0.84
N VAL A 221 -19.66 -0.52 1.47
CA VAL A 221 -20.13 -1.89 1.67
C VAL A 221 -21.27 -2.16 0.71
N VAL A 222 -21.19 -3.26 -0.03
CA VAL A 222 -22.17 -3.66 -1.06
C VAL A 222 -22.61 -5.12 -0.90
N ASP A 223 -23.74 -5.47 -1.49
CA ASP A 223 -24.20 -6.85 -1.57
C ASP A 223 -23.44 -7.69 -2.61
N GLU A 224 -23.64 -9.02 -2.58
CA GLU A 224 -22.98 -9.99 -3.47
C GLU A 224 -23.32 -9.80 -4.96
N ASP A 225 -24.40 -9.09 -5.29
CA ASP A 225 -24.83 -8.84 -6.66
C ASP A 225 -24.09 -7.67 -7.34
N VAL A 226 -23.20 -7.00 -6.62
CA VAL A 226 -22.38 -5.88 -7.12
C VAL A 226 -20.97 -6.39 -7.42
N ASP A 227 -20.48 -6.15 -8.63
CA ASP A 227 -19.09 -6.42 -8.99
C ASP A 227 -18.19 -5.33 -8.40
N ILE A 228 -17.44 -5.67 -7.36
CA ILE A 228 -16.57 -4.71 -6.66
C ILE A 228 -15.32 -4.30 -7.47
N TYR A 229 -15.05 -4.98 -8.57
CA TYR A 229 -13.95 -4.64 -9.49
C TYR A 229 -14.40 -3.72 -10.63
N ASP A 230 -15.72 -3.56 -10.81
CA ASP A 230 -16.29 -2.59 -11.76
C ASP A 230 -16.73 -1.30 -11.03
N PRO A 231 -15.99 -0.18 -11.21
CA PRO A 231 -16.35 1.09 -10.59
C PRO A 231 -17.75 1.57 -10.96
N ALA A 232 -18.21 1.26 -12.18
CA ALA A 232 -19.55 1.66 -12.62
C ALA A 232 -20.62 0.90 -11.83
N ASP A 233 -20.40 -0.36 -11.54
CA ASP A 233 -21.31 -1.21 -10.77
C ASP A 233 -21.39 -0.78 -9.30
N VAL A 234 -20.23 -0.47 -8.69
CA VAL A 234 -20.15 0.06 -7.33
C VAL A 234 -20.88 1.40 -7.23
N MET A 235 -20.62 2.32 -8.17
CA MET A 235 -21.28 3.63 -8.17
C MET A 235 -22.78 3.52 -8.47
N TRP A 236 -23.21 2.53 -9.26
CA TRP A 236 -24.63 2.23 -9.42
C TRP A 236 -25.28 1.86 -8.07
N ALA A 237 -24.62 1.00 -7.25
CA ALA A 237 -25.14 0.63 -5.94
C ALA A 237 -25.23 1.86 -5.02
N VAL A 238 -24.17 2.68 -4.96
CA VAL A 238 -24.16 3.91 -4.17
C VAL A 238 -25.29 4.86 -4.59
N SER A 239 -25.51 5.03 -5.89
CA SER A 239 -26.51 5.99 -6.41
C SER A 239 -27.95 5.51 -6.22
N ASN A 240 -28.18 4.18 -6.18
CA ASN A 240 -29.54 3.63 -6.19
C ASN A 240 -30.00 3.02 -4.85
N ARG A 241 -29.06 2.74 -3.92
CA ARG A 241 -29.38 2.07 -2.66
C ARG A 241 -29.14 2.93 -1.42
N VAL A 242 -28.28 3.96 -1.50
CA VAL A 242 -27.88 4.77 -0.37
C VAL A 242 -28.89 5.89 -0.13
N ILE A 243 -29.39 6.00 1.10
CA ILE A 243 -30.09 7.17 1.63
C ILE A 243 -29.05 7.92 2.49
N PRO A 244 -28.53 9.08 2.04
CA PRO A 244 -27.35 9.70 2.63
C PRO A 244 -27.45 9.96 4.14
N GLU A 245 -28.62 10.41 4.63
CA GLU A 245 -28.81 10.74 6.05
C GLU A 245 -28.76 9.53 6.98
N ARG A 246 -28.95 8.32 6.43
CA ARG A 246 -29.02 7.07 7.19
C ARG A 246 -27.78 6.20 6.97
N ASP A 247 -27.37 6.09 5.70
CA ASP A 247 -26.44 5.06 5.23
C ASP A 247 -25.01 5.57 5.12
N ILE A 248 -24.79 6.89 5.29
CA ILE A 248 -23.44 7.49 5.37
C ILE A 248 -23.16 7.87 6.83
N PHE A 249 -21.96 7.51 7.29
CA PHE A 249 -21.50 7.91 8.62
C PHE A 249 -20.04 8.35 8.60
N TYR A 250 -19.67 9.16 9.57
CA TYR A 250 -18.34 9.76 9.69
C TYR A 250 -17.70 9.42 11.03
N ILE A 251 -16.37 9.18 11.00
CA ILE A 251 -15.54 9.03 12.19
C ILE A 251 -14.57 10.20 12.18
N HIS A 252 -14.83 11.17 13.04
CA HIS A 252 -14.01 12.37 13.19
C HIS A 252 -12.75 12.08 14.01
N ASN A 253 -11.67 12.86 13.75
CA ASN A 253 -10.42 12.80 14.50
C ASN A 253 -9.79 11.40 14.51
N ALA A 254 -9.92 10.66 13.42
CA ALA A 254 -9.32 9.35 13.27
C ALA A 254 -7.91 9.45 12.69
N GLN A 255 -7.03 8.53 13.08
CA GLN A 255 -5.71 8.39 12.46
C GLN A 255 -5.86 7.96 11.00
N GLY A 256 -5.17 8.66 10.13
CA GLY A 256 -4.99 8.34 8.71
C GLY A 256 -3.51 8.34 8.35
N HIS A 257 -3.19 8.75 7.14
CA HIS A 257 -1.83 8.82 6.63
C HIS A 257 -1.43 10.28 6.39
N GLU A 258 -0.24 10.67 6.81
CA GLU A 258 0.30 12.02 6.66
C GLU A 258 0.45 12.48 5.20
N LEU A 259 0.61 11.54 4.27
CA LEU A 259 0.63 11.83 2.83
C LEU A 259 -0.79 11.99 2.22
N ASP A 260 -1.86 11.82 3.00
CA ASP A 260 -3.20 12.17 2.53
C ASP A 260 -3.34 13.70 2.51
N PRO A 261 -3.53 14.34 1.33
CA PRO A 261 -3.61 15.79 1.22
C PRO A 261 -4.81 16.41 1.97
N CYS A 262 -5.74 15.58 2.47
CA CYS A 262 -6.90 15.99 3.26
C CYS A 262 -6.72 15.75 4.76
N SER A 263 -5.56 15.27 5.22
CA SER A 263 -5.24 15.13 6.64
C SER A 263 -4.53 16.38 7.19
N ASP A 264 -4.49 16.52 8.51
CA ASP A 264 -3.59 17.50 9.14
C ASP A 264 -2.13 16.99 9.10
N GLU A 265 -1.18 17.82 9.58
CA GLU A 265 0.26 17.50 9.61
C GLU A 265 0.61 16.23 10.40
N ARG A 266 -0.30 15.76 11.26
CA ARG A 266 -0.16 14.53 12.06
C ARG A 266 -0.88 13.34 11.45
N GLY A 267 -1.47 13.49 10.26
CA GLY A 267 -2.27 12.46 9.61
C GLY A 267 -3.67 12.30 10.21
N VAL A 268 -4.16 13.26 11.00
CA VAL A 268 -5.51 13.18 11.57
C VAL A 268 -6.54 13.64 10.54
N GLN A 269 -7.60 12.86 10.38
CA GLN A 269 -8.64 13.10 9.38
C GLN A 269 -10.02 12.57 9.79
N THR A 270 -11.01 12.82 8.97
CA THR A 270 -12.33 12.20 9.07
C THR A 270 -12.41 11.02 8.12
N LYS A 271 -12.85 9.86 8.62
CA LYS A 271 -13.15 8.68 7.80
C LYS A 271 -14.63 8.59 7.51
N MET A 272 -15.00 8.01 6.36
CA MET A 272 -16.38 7.89 5.90
C MET A 272 -16.73 6.45 5.54
N GLY A 273 -17.85 5.95 6.07
CA GLY A 273 -18.45 4.68 5.67
C GLY A 273 -19.76 4.89 4.93
N ILE A 274 -19.98 4.11 3.89
CA ILE A 274 -21.18 4.10 3.06
C ILE A 274 -21.76 2.69 3.05
N ASP A 275 -22.96 2.51 3.56
CA ASP A 275 -23.73 1.28 3.42
C ASP A 275 -24.56 1.35 2.13
N ALA A 276 -24.06 0.70 1.08
CA ALA A 276 -24.73 0.60 -0.21
C ALA A 276 -25.37 -0.79 -0.41
N THR A 277 -25.70 -1.48 0.69
CA THR A 277 -26.44 -2.74 0.65
C THR A 277 -27.95 -2.49 0.53
N LEU A 278 -28.67 -3.45 -0.01
CA LEU A 278 -30.15 -3.41 -0.07
C LEU A 278 -30.73 -3.28 1.33
N ASN A 279 -31.59 -2.30 1.53
CA ASN A 279 -32.30 -2.08 2.79
C ASN A 279 -33.76 -2.55 2.66
N GLU A 280 -34.30 -3.14 3.74
CA GLU A 280 -35.68 -3.60 3.80
C GLU A 280 -36.72 -2.47 3.64
N GLU A 281 -36.35 -1.23 4.00
CA GLU A 281 -37.18 -0.05 3.83
C GLU A 281 -37.14 0.54 2.40
N SER A 282 -36.15 0.16 1.58
CA SER A 282 -36.10 0.56 0.19
C SER A 282 -37.05 -0.32 -0.62
N ARG A 283 -37.66 0.27 -1.65
CA ARG A 283 -38.44 -0.53 -2.61
C ARG A 283 -37.47 -1.56 -3.20
N CYS A 284 -37.55 -2.82 -2.76
CA CYS A 284 -36.73 -3.93 -3.28
C CYS A 284 -37.10 -4.19 -4.76
N LEU A 285 -36.59 -3.33 -5.64
CA LEU A 285 -36.75 -3.52 -7.07
C LEU A 285 -35.65 -4.45 -7.56
N GLU A 286 -36.05 -5.49 -8.28
CA GLU A 286 -35.09 -6.40 -8.89
C GLU A 286 -34.25 -5.67 -9.94
N ARG A 287 -32.94 -5.88 -9.87
CA ARG A 287 -31.99 -5.29 -10.82
C ARG A 287 -32.14 -5.97 -12.19
N VAL A 288 -32.30 -5.19 -13.24
CA VAL A 288 -32.28 -5.70 -14.61
C VAL A 288 -30.90 -6.28 -14.93
N ARG A 289 -30.88 -7.53 -15.38
CA ARG A 289 -29.66 -8.20 -15.84
C ARG A 289 -29.87 -8.67 -17.28
N TYR A 290 -28.94 -8.27 -18.13
CA TYR A 290 -28.90 -8.78 -19.50
C TYR A 290 -28.03 -10.04 -19.55
N PRO A 291 -28.43 -11.09 -20.30
CA PRO A 291 -27.55 -12.23 -20.51
C PRO A 291 -26.26 -11.76 -21.21
N LYS A 292 -25.13 -12.31 -20.79
CA LYS A 292 -23.88 -12.10 -21.50
C LYS A 292 -24.03 -12.70 -22.90
N VAL A 293 -23.93 -11.87 -23.92
CA VAL A 293 -23.94 -12.30 -25.33
C VAL A 293 -22.48 -12.57 -25.72
N ASP A 294 -22.18 -13.81 -26.10
CA ASP A 294 -20.88 -14.10 -26.71
C ASP A 294 -20.92 -13.67 -28.18
N LEU A 295 -20.13 -12.68 -28.54
CA LEU A 295 -20.05 -12.19 -29.92
C LEU A 295 -19.58 -13.26 -30.93
N LYS A 296 -18.97 -14.35 -30.44
CA LYS A 296 -18.61 -15.49 -31.28
C LYS A 296 -19.83 -16.27 -31.80
N ASP A 297 -20.97 -16.17 -31.11
CA ASP A 297 -22.22 -16.81 -31.53
C ASP A 297 -22.86 -16.09 -32.72
N TYR A 298 -22.32 -14.93 -33.13
CA TYR A 298 -22.85 -14.08 -34.20
C TYR A 298 -21.81 -13.85 -35.34
N GLN A 299 -20.69 -14.54 -35.30
CA GLN A 299 -19.71 -14.63 -36.40
C GLN A 299 -19.86 -15.95 -37.14
#